data_e307c9011811d0031a17f449df1b5e38
#
_entry.id   e307c9011811d0031a17f449df1b5e38
#
_cell.length_a   1.000
_cell.length_b   1.000
_cell.length_c   1.000
_cell.angle_alpha   90.00
_cell.angle_beta   90.00
_cell.angle_gamma   90.00
#
_symmetry.space_group_name_H-M   'P 1'
#
loop_
_entity.id
_entity.type
_entity.pdbx_description
1 polymer ?
#
loop_
_entity_poly.entity_id
_entity_poly.type
_entity_poly.pdbx_seq_one_letter_code
_entity_poly.pdbx_strand_id
1 'polypeptide(L)'
;MISPAAAARITVIALDVDGVLTDGGLILGDVAGSPVELKRYDVQDGLGIYLLRRAGLKVVIVTGRESESVRLRALELNVDGLSQDRHARKLPNLVKLLAEVGGTLEQTAFLGDDIPDVAILRKVGMPV
;
A
#
# COMPACT_ATOMS: atom_id res chain seq x y z
N MET A 1 8.43 -20.00 1.93
CA MET A 1 8.36 -19.95 0.45
C MET A 1 6.89 -19.93 0.05
N ILE A 2 6.47 -18.98 -0.77
CA ILE A 2 5.07 -18.88 -1.24
C ILE A 2 4.80 -20.02 -2.23
N SER A 3 3.71 -20.77 -2.02
CA SER A 3 3.37 -21.84 -2.96
C SER A 3 2.82 -21.27 -4.27
N PRO A 4 3.14 -21.87 -5.43
CA PRO A 4 2.58 -21.41 -6.71
C PRO A 4 1.05 -21.38 -6.74
N ALA A 5 0.41 -22.35 -6.09
CA ALA A 5 -1.06 -22.41 -6.00
C ALA A 5 -1.66 -21.26 -5.17
N ALA A 6 -0.97 -20.80 -4.11
CA ALA A 6 -1.39 -19.64 -3.35
C ALA A 6 -1.20 -18.35 -4.18
N ALA A 7 -0.04 -18.21 -4.82
CA ALA A 7 0.26 -17.06 -5.68
C ALA A 7 -0.75 -16.92 -6.83
N ALA A 8 -1.15 -18.02 -7.46
CA ALA A 8 -2.09 -18.01 -8.58
C ALA A 8 -3.49 -17.49 -8.24
N ARG A 9 -3.87 -17.44 -6.96
CA ARG A 9 -5.16 -16.91 -6.50
C ARG A 9 -5.14 -15.41 -6.25
N ILE A 10 -3.96 -14.81 -6.16
CA ILE A 10 -3.81 -13.38 -5.85
C ILE A 10 -4.11 -12.56 -7.10
N THR A 11 -5.00 -11.60 -6.96
CA THR A 11 -5.38 -10.63 -8.00
C THR A 11 -5.13 -9.19 -7.58
N VAL A 12 -4.93 -8.96 -6.28
CA VAL A 12 -4.67 -7.63 -5.72
C VAL A 12 -3.42 -7.68 -4.84
N ILE A 13 -2.55 -6.68 -5.03
CA ILE A 13 -1.44 -6.40 -4.13
C ILE A 13 -1.79 -5.13 -3.36
N ALA A 14 -1.88 -5.23 -2.05
CA ALA A 14 -2.11 -4.10 -1.17
C ALA A 14 -0.85 -3.81 -0.35
N LEU A 15 -0.46 -2.55 -0.30
CA LEU A 15 0.80 -2.08 0.27
C LEU A 15 0.54 -1.08 1.39
N ASP A 16 1.22 -1.24 2.53
CA ASP A 16 1.46 -0.13 3.44
C ASP A 16 2.52 0.81 2.85
N VAL A 17 2.80 1.91 3.50
CA VAL A 17 3.77 2.91 3.05
C VAL A 17 5.01 2.94 3.94
N ASP A 18 4.83 3.32 5.21
CA ASP A 18 5.94 3.56 6.11
C ASP A 18 6.57 2.21 6.54
N GLY A 19 7.82 1.97 6.17
CA GLY A 19 8.51 0.70 6.36
C GLY A 19 8.33 -0.32 5.23
N VAL A 20 7.41 -0.10 4.29
CA VAL A 20 7.17 -0.97 3.12
C VAL A 20 7.60 -0.31 1.82
N LEU A 21 7.01 0.82 1.44
CA LEU A 21 7.41 1.62 0.27
C LEU A 21 8.48 2.66 0.62
N THR A 22 8.74 2.87 1.90
CA THR A 22 9.78 3.76 2.43
C THR A 22 10.63 3.01 3.44
N ASP A 23 11.71 3.64 3.88
CA ASP A 23 12.55 3.14 4.98
C ASP A 23 11.98 3.47 6.39
N GLY A 24 10.74 3.96 6.47
CA GLY A 24 10.07 4.36 7.71
C GLY A 24 10.51 5.72 8.26
N GLY A 25 11.53 6.35 7.68
CA GLY A 25 12.00 7.67 8.09
C GLY A 25 11.06 8.80 7.70
N LEU A 26 10.92 9.80 8.58
CA LEU A 26 10.20 11.04 8.33
C LEU A 26 11.16 12.21 8.34
N ILE A 27 11.06 13.07 7.32
CA ILE A 27 11.73 14.36 7.27
C ILE A 27 10.65 15.43 7.40
N LEU A 28 10.68 16.16 8.50
CA LEU A 28 9.71 17.21 8.78
C LEU A 28 10.37 18.56 8.64
N GLY A 29 9.69 19.48 8.01
CA GLY A 29 10.18 20.85 7.82
C GLY A 29 9.03 21.84 7.75
N ASP A 30 9.40 23.10 7.55
CA ASP A 30 8.47 24.21 7.33
C ASP A 30 8.95 25.01 6.13
N VAL A 31 8.02 25.35 5.24
CA VAL A 31 8.28 26.21 4.09
C VAL A 31 7.30 27.38 4.16
N ALA A 32 7.80 28.55 4.49
CA ALA A 32 7.03 29.79 4.60
C ALA A 32 5.79 29.67 5.52
N GLY A 33 5.94 29.00 6.69
CA GLY A 33 4.86 28.79 7.65
C GLY A 33 3.94 27.61 7.32
N SER A 34 4.26 26.81 6.29
CA SER A 34 3.52 25.62 5.92
C SER A 34 4.33 24.36 6.25
N PRO A 35 3.82 23.47 7.14
CA PRO A 35 4.50 22.22 7.45
C PRO A 35 4.62 21.34 6.20
N VAL A 36 5.80 20.78 5.98
CA VAL A 36 6.06 19.81 4.91
C VAL A 36 6.59 18.51 5.48
N GLU A 37 6.16 17.40 4.87
CA GLU A 37 6.65 16.06 5.16
C GLU A 37 7.27 15.47 3.90
N LEU A 38 8.50 14.99 4.01
CA LEU A 38 9.19 14.29 2.95
C LEU A 38 9.46 12.86 3.37
N LYS A 39 9.39 11.94 2.40
CA LYS A 39 9.71 10.52 2.55
C LYS A 39 10.64 10.09 1.44
N ARG A 40 11.47 9.10 1.72
CA ARG A 40 12.34 8.49 0.74
C ARG A 40 11.72 7.19 0.21
N TYR A 41 11.47 7.14 -1.10
CA TYR A 41 10.98 5.97 -1.81
C TYR A 41 12.11 5.31 -2.61
N ASP A 42 12.00 4.01 -2.84
CA ASP A 42 12.89 3.29 -3.73
C ASP A 42 12.36 3.35 -5.18
N VAL A 43 13.26 3.64 -6.12
CA VAL A 43 12.90 3.69 -7.55
C VAL A 43 12.59 2.29 -8.10
N GLN A 44 13.17 1.24 -7.52
CA GLN A 44 12.96 -0.15 -7.95
C GLN A 44 11.53 -0.62 -7.70
N ASP A 45 10.86 -0.12 -6.65
CA ASP A 45 9.45 -0.41 -6.39
C ASP A 45 8.57 0.02 -7.56
N GLY A 46 8.92 1.13 -8.23
CA GLY A 46 8.21 1.60 -9.41
C GLY A 46 8.21 0.58 -10.55
N LEU A 47 9.35 -0.04 -10.82
CA LEU A 47 9.43 -1.11 -11.81
C LEU A 47 8.64 -2.35 -11.36
N GLY A 48 8.76 -2.75 -10.10
CA GLY A 48 8.03 -3.89 -9.54
C GLY A 48 6.51 -3.72 -9.69
N ILE A 49 5.98 -2.57 -9.27
CA ILE A 49 4.56 -2.24 -9.38
C ILE A 49 4.10 -2.20 -10.86
N TYR A 50 4.91 -1.61 -11.74
CA TYR A 50 4.63 -1.61 -13.17
C TYR A 50 4.50 -3.04 -13.73
N LEU A 51 5.41 -3.94 -13.38
CA LEU A 51 5.38 -5.34 -13.84
C LEU A 51 4.17 -6.10 -13.28
N LEU A 52 3.83 -5.91 -12.02
CA LEU A 52 2.62 -6.51 -11.41
C LEU A 52 1.36 -6.08 -12.15
N ARG A 53 1.21 -4.79 -12.44
CA ARG A 53 0.07 -4.26 -13.18
C ARG A 53 0.04 -4.76 -14.64
N ARG A 54 1.18 -4.88 -15.28
CA ARG A 54 1.31 -5.49 -16.62
C ARG A 54 0.90 -6.96 -16.63
N ALA A 55 1.10 -7.67 -15.51
CA ALA A 55 0.63 -9.04 -15.32
C ALA A 55 -0.87 -9.14 -15.01
N GLY A 56 -1.60 -8.02 -14.95
CA GLY A 56 -3.04 -7.98 -14.71
C GLY A 56 -3.45 -7.87 -13.24
N LEU A 57 -2.48 -7.74 -12.32
CA LEU A 57 -2.77 -7.53 -10.90
C LEU A 57 -3.17 -6.07 -10.64
N LYS A 58 -4.07 -5.87 -9.69
CA LYS A 58 -4.39 -4.55 -9.14
C LYS A 58 -3.42 -4.21 -8.02
N VAL A 59 -3.02 -2.95 -7.92
CA VAL A 59 -2.15 -2.47 -6.83
C VAL A 59 -2.86 -1.33 -6.10
N VAL A 60 -3.02 -1.46 -4.79
CA VAL A 60 -3.62 -0.45 -3.92
C VAL A 60 -2.70 -0.12 -2.75
N ILE A 61 -2.79 1.09 -2.25
CA ILE A 61 -2.03 1.57 -1.09
C ILE A 61 -2.99 1.88 0.05
N VAL A 62 -2.68 1.40 1.26
CA VAL A 62 -3.45 1.64 2.48
C VAL A 62 -2.51 2.07 3.59
N THR A 63 -2.58 3.33 4.02
CA THR A 63 -1.70 3.86 5.07
C THR A 63 -2.49 4.52 6.19
N GLY A 64 -1.93 4.45 7.39
CA GLY A 64 -2.45 5.10 8.60
C GLY A 64 -2.05 6.58 8.73
N ARG A 65 -1.44 7.17 7.72
CA ARG A 65 -1.01 8.59 7.71
C ARG A 65 -1.55 9.31 6.49
N GLU A 66 -1.92 10.58 6.67
CA GLU A 66 -2.22 11.49 5.56
C GLU A 66 -0.94 12.26 5.20
N SER A 67 -0.51 12.14 3.96
CA SER A 67 0.73 12.74 3.46
C SER A 67 0.62 13.09 1.98
N GLU A 68 0.97 14.33 1.65
CA GLU A 68 1.05 14.76 0.25
C GLU A 68 2.15 14.00 -0.51
N SER A 69 3.25 13.66 0.16
CA SER A 69 4.31 12.83 -0.40
C SER A 69 3.78 11.47 -0.87
N VAL A 70 2.91 10.83 -0.07
CA VAL A 70 2.27 9.55 -0.44
C VAL A 70 1.33 9.73 -1.62
N ARG A 71 0.53 10.79 -1.63
CA ARG A 71 -0.37 11.09 -2.76
C ARG A 71 0.38 11.25 -4.07
N LEU A 72 1.48 12.01 -4.06
CA LEU A 72 2.32 12.22 -5.23
C LEU A 72 2.97 10.90 -5.71
N ARG A 73 3.46 10.08 -4.79
CA ARG A 73 4.04 8.78 -5.14
C ARG A 73 3.00 7.82 -5.71
N ALA A 74 1.81 7.76 -5.14
CA ALA A 74 0.71 6.94 -5.64
C ALA A 74 0.30 7.33 -7.07
N LEU A 75 0.27 8.63 -7.38
CA LEU A 75 0.02 9.13 -8.73
C LEU A 75 1.13 8.72 -9.71
N GLU A 76 2.40 8.89 -9.33
CA GLU A 76 3.54 8.51 -10.14
C GLU A 76 3.53 7.01 -10.45
N LEU A 77 3.23 6.17 -9.47
CA LEU A 77 3.13 4.72 -9.60
C LEU A 77 1.86 4.28 -10.36
N ASN A 78 0.92 5.21 -10.56
CA ASN A 78 -0.37 4.94 -11.20
C ASN A 78 -1.10 3.75 -10.56
N VAL A 79 -1.14 3.70 -9.22
CA VAL A 79 -1.83 2.63 -8.49
C VAL A 79 -3.33 2.66 -8.72
N ASP A 80 -4.01 1.51 -8.52
CA ASP A 80 -5.45 1.38 -8.77
C ASP A 80 -6.31 1.96 -7.63
N GLY A 81 -5.73 2.21 -6.45
CA GLY A 81 -6.42 2.84 -5.34
C GLY A 81 -5.48 3.30 -4.22
N LEU A 82 -5.88 4.33 -3.51
CA LEU A 82 -5.15 4.90 -2.37
C LEU A 82 -6.13 5.23 -1.24
N SER A 83 -5.84 4.74 -0.05
CA SER A 83 -6.48 5.19 1.19
C SER A 83 -5.44 5.72 2.16
N GLN A 84 -5.65 6.95 2.60
CA GLN A 84 -4.91 7.60 3.67
C GLN A 84 -5.89 7.90 4.82
N ASP A 85 -5.64 7.40 6.03
CA ASP A 85 -6.52 7.62 7.17
C ASP A 85 -5.70 7.78 8.45
N ARG A 86 -5.63 9.01 8.97
CA ARG A 86 -4.93 9.34 10.23
C ARG A 86 -5.45 8.59 11.46
N HIS A 87 -6.62 7.96 11.38
CA HIS A 87 -7.16 7.11 12.44
C HIS A 87 -6.71 5.65 12.31
N ALA A 88 -5.86 5.35 11.32
CA ALA A 88 -5.30 4.03 11.06
C ALA A 88 -6.35 2.90 10.95
N ARG A 89 -7.55 3.20 10.42
CA ARG A 89 -8.61 2.21 10.19
C ARG A 89 -8.32 1.43 8.90
N LYS A 90 -7.15 0.80 8.83
CA LYS A 90 -6.62 0.19 7.61
C LYS A 90 -7.52 -0.92 7.05
N LEU A 91 -8.02 -1.85 7.88
CA LEU A 91 -8.86 -2.96 7.39
C LEU A 91 -10.18 -2.50 6.76
N PRO A 92 -11.02 -1.66 7.38
CA PRO A 92 -12.22 -1.15 6.72
C PRO A 92 -11.93 -0.39 5.42
N ASN A 93 -10.84 0.36 5.39
CA ASN A 93 -10.44 1.12 4.21
C ASN A 93 -9.94 0.20 3.08
N LEU A 94 -9.19 -0.86 3.41
CA LEU A 94 -8.84 -1.88 2.43
C LEU A 94 -10.07 -2.54 1.83
N VAL A 95 -11.05 -2.93 2.66
CA VAL A 95 -12.30 -3.54 2.17
C VAL A 95 -13.02 -2.64 1.16
N LYS A 96 -13.07 -1.32 1.41
CA LYS A 96 -13.65 -0.36 0.44
C LYS A 96 -12.87 -0.33 -0.86
N LEU A 97 -11.54 -0.22 -0.80
CA LEU A 97 -10.69 -0.23 -2.00
C LEU A 97 -10.85 -1.53 -2.79
N LEU A 98 -10.91 -2.67 -2.12
CA LEU A 98 -11.12 -3.96 -2.77
C LEU A 98 -12.45 -4.02 -3.53
N ALA A 99 -13.53 -3.48 -2.95
CA ALA A 99 -14.81 -3.38 -3.63
C ALA A 99 -14.72 -2.51 -4.90
N GLU A 100 -13.96 -1.41 -4.87
CA GLU A 100 -13.77 -0.50 -6.00
C GLU A 100 -12.95 -1.15 -7.14
N VAL A 101 -11.93 -1.96 -6.81
CA VAL A 101 -11.08 -2.61 -7.81
C VAL A 101 -11.55 -4.02 -8.22
N GLY A 102 -12.61 -4.52 -7.61
CA GLY A 102 -13.18 -5.84 -7.92
C GLY A 102 -12.41 -7.01 -7.32
N GLY A 103 -11.78 -6.82 -6.14
CA GLY A 103 -11.05 -7.86 -5.42
C GLY A 103 -11.72 -8.29 -4.12
N THR A 104 -11.18 -9.33 -3.48
CA THR A 104 -11.57 -9.80 -2.15
C THR A 104 -10.36 -9.93 -1.23
N LEU A 105 -10.58 -10.02 0.07
CA LEU A 105 -9.49 -10.24 1.04
C LEU A 105 -8.72 -11.54 0.75
N GLU A 106 -9.41 -12.61 0.37
CA GLU A 106 -8.80 -13.90 0.07
C GLU A 106 -7.92 -13.88 -1.19
N GLN A 107 -8.19 -12.93 -2.10
CA GLN A 107 -7.43 -12.71 -3.33
C GLN A 107 -6.35 -11.63 -3.19
N THR A 108 -6.15 -11.12 -1.99
CA THR A 108 -5.20 -10.03 -1.72
C THR A 108 -3.93 -10.57 -1.07
N ALA A 109 -2.77 -10.15 -1.60
CA ALA A 109 -1.51 -10.13 -0.88
C ALA A 109 -1.34 -8.76 -0.23
N PHE A 110 -1.01 -8.72 1.05
CA PHE A 110 -0.78 -7.48 1.79
C PHE A 110 0.62 -7.47 2.39
N LEU A 111 1.37 -6.41 2.08
CA LEU A 111 2.67 -6.13 2.67
C LEU A 111 2.50 -5.07 3.76
N GLY A 112 2.86 -5.43 4.99
CA GLY A 112 2.76 -4.55 6.15
C GLY A 112 3.82 -4.90 7.19
N ASP A 113 4.28 -3.92 7.96
CA ASP A 113 5.41 -4.07 8.88
C ASP A 113 5.09 -3.69 10.34
N ASP A 114 3.89 -3.14 10.63
CA ASP A 114 3.58 -2.58 11.94
C ASP A 114 2.29 -3.14 12.53
N ILE A 115 2.07 -2.88 13.81
CA ILE A 115 0.91 -3.33 14.60
C ILE A 115 -0.45 -2.99 13.94
N PRO A 116 -0.68 -1.80 13.37
CA PRO A 116 -1.93 -1.49 12.67
C PRO A 116 -2.25 -2.42 11.49
N ASP A 117 -1.23 -3.11 10.94
CA ASP A 117 -1.38 -4.03 9.82
C ASP A 117 -1.89 -5.42 10.23
N VAL A 118 -1.74 -5.79 11.49
CA VAL A 118 -2.08 -7.13 12.00
C VAL A 118 -3.53 -7.50 11.71
N ALA A 119 -4.46 -6.52 11.75
CA ALA A 119 -5.86 -6.77 11.43
C ALA A 119 -6.07 -7.21 9.98
N ILE A 120 -5.30 -6.64 9.04
CA ILE A 120 -5.30 -7.02 7.62
C ILE A 120 -4.59 -8.35 7.43
N LEU A 121 -3.37 -8.49 7.95
CA LEU A 121 -2.53 -9.70 7.80
C LEU A 121 -3.25 -10.98 8.23
N ARG A 122 -4.17 -10.88 9.22
CA ARG A 122 -4.98 -12.01 9.68
C ARG A 122 -6.16 -12.37 8.77
N LYS A 123 -6.46 -11.55 7.76
CA LYS A 123 -7.68 -11.68 6.93
C LYS A 123 -7.39 -11.90 5.45
N VAL A 124 -6.23 -11.48 4.98
CA VAL A 124 -5.87 -11.60 3.57
C VAL A 124 -5.43 -13.01 3.20
N GLY A 125 -5.55 -13.34 1.93
CA GLY A 125 -5.15 -14.65 1.40
C GLY A 125 -3.64 -14.86 1.42
N MET A 126 -2.85 -13.79 1.42
CA MET A 126 -1.39 -13.86 1.45
C MET A 126 -0.82 -12.69 2.29
N PRO A 127 -0.57 -12.91 3.58
CA PRO A 127 0.19 -11.97 4.41
C PRO A 127 1.69 -12.03 4.08
N VAL A 128 2.34 -10.87 3.99
CA VAL A 128 3.76 -10.71 3.67
C VAL A 128 4.43 -9.75 4.66
#